data_853f39885470f58c27bac0f0480a4997
#
_entry.id   853f39885470f58c27bac0f0480a4997
#
_cell.length_a   1.000
_cell.length_b   1.000
_cell.length_c   1.000
_cell.angle_alpha   90.00
_cell.angle_beta   90.00
_cell.angle_gamma   90.00
#
_symmetry.space_group_name_H-M   'P 1'
#
loop_
_entity.id
_entity.type
_entity.pdbx_description
1 polymer ?
#
loop_
_entity_poly.entity_id
_entity_poly.type
_entity_poly.pdbx_seq_one_letter_code
_entity_poly.pdbx_strand_id
1 'polypeptide(L)'
;VGANPAKTFGVPAEALGKLELLVVQEMFLTETAKQADVVLPASCTYEKDGTVTNTAGEVQLVRKAADAMGTRSDFDILRILSHQLARLGLGQAIHMRSAEAAFEEIRKAVPGYDVNQANLLTGGAEQTISAISPNGHRAYDVPAGSIFSARDTLFTSGTLGRYCTMLNSVPEAAK
;
A
#
# COMPACT_ATOMS: atom_id res chain seq x y z
N VAL A 1 -2.68 -0.08 -7.21
CA VAL A 1 -3.26 -0.34 -5.90
C VAL A 1 -2.64 0.59 -4.87
N GLY A 2 -3.46 1.42 -4.19
CA GLY A 2 -3.01 2.32 -3.12
C GLY A 2 -1.93 3.32 -3.53
N ALA A 3 -1.84 3.71 -4.78
CA ALA A 3 -0.82 4.61 -5.30
C ALA A 3 -1.45 5.71 -6.17
N ASN A 4 -0.89 6.91 -6.07
CA ASN A 4 -1.33 8.07 -6.85
C ASN A 4 -0.18 8.62 -7.71
N PRO A 5 0.22 7.92 -8.78
CA PRO A 5 1.35 8.30 -9.61
C PRO A 5 1.19 9.68 -10.26
N ALA A 6 -0.01 10.09 -10.62
CA ALA A 6 -0.25 11.43 -11.17
C ALA A 6 0.19 12.55 -10.22
N LYS A 7 0.06 12.33 -8.90
CA LYS A 7 0.44 13.31 -7.88
C LYS A 7 1.84 13.05 -7.32
N THR A 8 2.13 11.81 -6.94
CA THR A 8 3.36 11.47 -6.21
C THR A 8 4.59 11.48 -7.12
N PHE A 9 4.44 10.99 -8.35
CA PHE A 9 5.55 10.88 -9.30
C PHE A 9 5.43 11.85 -10.47
N GLY A 10 4.43 12.72 -10.47
CA GLY A 10 4.21 13.68 -11.54
C GLY A 10 3.96 13.05 -12.91
N VAL A 11 3.39 11.83 -12.94
CA VAL A 11 3.06 11.18 -14.21
C VAL A 11 2.01 12.01 -14.93
N PRO A 12 2.29 12.47 -16.17
CA PRO A 12 1.35 13.31 -16.92
C PRO A 12 0.02 12.58 -17.21
N ALA A 13 -1.07 13.33 -17.19
CA ALA A 13 -2.40 12.79 -17.55
C ALA A 13 -2.41 12.15 -18.93
N GLU A 14 -1.69 12.74 -19.89
CA GLU A 14 -1.59 12.23 -21.25
C GLU A 14 -0.91 10.86 -21.31
N ALA A 15 0.00 10.55 -20.39
CA ALA A 15 0.64 9.24 -20.31
C ALA A 15 -0.33 8.18 -19.77
N LEU A 16 -1.13 8.52 -18.78
CA LEU A 16 -2.17 7.64 -18.24
C LEU A 16 -3.30 7.42 -19.25
N GLY A 17 -3.68 8.47 -19.99
CA GLY A 17 -4.69 8.39 -21.04
C GLY A 17 -4.30 7.57 -22.29
N LYS A 18 -3.03 7.15 -22.41
CA LYS A 18 -2.57 6.24 -23.46
C LYS A 18 -2.72 4.76 -23.11
N LEU A 19 -3.10 4.44 -21.88
CA LEU A 19 -3.35 3.07 -21.47
C LEU A 19 -4.67 2.59 -22.08
N GLU A 20 -4.69 1.35 -22.55
CA GLU A 20 -5.92 0.71 -23.05
C GLU A 20 -6.93 0.48 -21.94
N LEU A 21 -6.45 0.30 -20.70
CA LEU A 21 -7.27 0.13 -19.50
C LEU A 21 -6.48 0.58 -18.27
N LEU A 22 -7.05 1.50 -17.52
CA LEU A 22 -6.53 1.93 -16.22
C LEU A 22 -7.51 1.55 -15.12
N VAL A 23 -7.13 0.55 -14.31
CA VAL A 23 -7.88 0.15 -13.12
C VAL A 23 -7.17 0.69 -11.88
N VAL A 24 -7.88 1.44 -11.07
CA VAL A 24 -7.35 2.00 -9.81
C VAL A 24 -8.11 1.40 -8.63
N GLN A 25 -7.37 0.88 -7.68
CA GLN A 25 -7.87 0.38 -6.42
C GLN A 25 -7.41 1.33 -5.32
N GLU A 26 -8.34 2.08 -4.74
CA GLU A 26 -8.00 3.20 -3.86
C GLU A 26 -9.18 3.51 -2.90
N MET A 27 -8.86 4.12 -1.75
CA MET A 27 -9.84 4.59 -0.77
C MET A 27 -10.48 5.92 -1.17
N PHE A 28 -9.73 6.76 -1.87
CA PHE A 28 -10.15 8.11 -2.24
C PHE A 28 -10.13 8.30 -3.75
N LEU A 29 -10.96 9.21 -4.22
CA LEU A 29 -10.94 9.61 -5.62
C LEU A 29 -9.75 10.55 -5.88
N THR A 30 -8.56 9.94 -5.96
CA THR A 30 -7.29 10.62 -6.20
C THR A 30 -7.20 11.16 -7.63
N GLU A 31 -6.15 11.95 -7.92
CA GLU A 31 -5.90 12.48 -9.26
C GLU A 31 -5.75 11.35 -10.30
N THR A 32 -5.10 10.25 -9.92
CA THR A 32 -5.01 9.07 -10.77
C THR A 32 -6.36 8.35 -10.91
N ALA A 33 -7.11 8.22 -9.81
CA ALA A 33 -8.41 7.56 -9.82
C ALA A 33 -9.44 8.31 -10.70
N LYS A 34 -9.34 9.65 -10.77
CA LYS A 34 -10.20 10.45 -11.66
C LYS A 34 -9.97 10.21 -13.16
N GLN A 35 -8.85 9.62 -13.53
CA GLN A 35 -8.49 9.29 -14.89
C GLN A 35 -8.69 7.81 -15.22
N ALA A 36 -9.07 7.00 -14.23
CA ALA A 36 -9.22 5.57 -14.39
C ALA A 36 -10.52 5.21 -15.11
N ASP A 37 -10.46 4.16 -15.93
CA ASP A 37 -11.63 3.55 -16.56
C ASP A 37 -12.48 2.81 -15.50
N VAL A 38 -11.81 2.23 -14.48
CA VAL A 38 -12.46 1.51 -13.39
C VAL A 38 -11.81 1.88 -12.07
N VAL A 39 -12.63 2.24 -11.09
CA VAL A 39 -12.18 2.46 -9.71
C VAL A 39 -12.82 1.41 -8.80
N LEU A 40 -11.98 0.67 -8.09
CA LEU A 40 -12.39 -0.34 -7.12
C LEU A 40 -12.20 0.22 -5.71
N PRO A 41 -13.26 0.36 -4.91
CA PRO A 41 -13.17 0.95 -3.57
C PRO A 41 -12.49 -0.02 -2.61
N ALA A 42 -11.30 0.37 -2.14
CA ALA A 42 -10.50 -0.38 -1.18
C ALA A 42 -10.74 0.08 0.26
N SER A 43 -10.63 -0.84 1.19
CA SER A 43 -10.72 -0.53 2.62
C SER A 43 -9.43 0.12 3.14
N CYS A 44 -9.55 0.90 4.20
CA CYS A 44 -8.40 1.49 4.88
C CYS A 44 -7.65 0.45 5.74
N THR A 45 -6.50 0.84 6.28
CA THR A 45 -5.66 -0.05 7.09
C THR A 45 -6.38 -0.58 8.33
N TYR A 46 -7.27 0.21 8.92
CA TYR A 46 -8.03 -0.18 10.12
C TYR A 46 -9.19 -1.14 9.83
N GLU A 47 -9.53 -1.34 8.57
CA GLU A 47 -10.66 -2.17 8.12
C GLU A 47 -10.22 -3.53 7.57
N LYS A 48 -8.92 -3.86 7.64
CA LYS A 48 -8.36 -5.11 7.09
C LYS A 48 -7.26 -5.68 7.97
N ASP A 49 -7.09 -6.99 7.89
CA ASP A 49 -5.96 -7.70 8.48
C ASP A 49 -4.81 -7.82 7.48
N GLY A 50 -3.59 -7.89 8.01
CA GLY A 50 -2.40 -8.09 7.20
C GLY A 50 -1.12 -7.84 7.95
N THR A 51 -0.02 -7.79 7.22
CA THR A 51 1.29 -7.40 7.75
C THR A 51 1.81 -6.19 7.01
N VAL A 52 2.58 -5.37 7.69
CA VAL A 52 3.32 -4.25 7.12
C VAL A 52 4.78 -4.35 7.50
N THR A 53 5.65 -3.93 6.60
CA THR A 53 7.06 -3.75 6.90
C THR A 53 7.34 -2.26 6.94
N ASN A 54 7.85 -1.77 8.06
CA ASN A 54 8.19 -0.36 8.22
C ASN A 54 9.53 -0.01 7.55
N THR A 55 9.90 1.26 7.57
CA THR A 55 11.15 1.74 6.97
C THR A 55 12.42 1.22 7.66
N ALA A 56 12.31 0.74 8.88
CA ALA A 56 13.40 0.08 9.59
C ALA A 56 13.55 -1.42 9.23
N GLY A 57 12.67 -1.94 8.37
CA GLY A 57 12.67 -3.35 7.99
C GLY A 57 11.97 -4.26 9.01
N GLU A 58 11.19 -3.70 9.92
CA GLU A 58 10.45 -4.50 10.89
C GLU A 58 9.07 -4.88 10.35
N VAL A 59 8.76 -6.16 10.40
CA VAL A 59 7.44 -6.69 10.09
C VAL A 59 6.55 -6.58 11.31
N GLN A 60 5.36 -6.05 11.13
CA GLN A 60 4.36 -5.89 12.18
C GLN A 60 3.00 -6.37 11.69
N LEU A 61 2.19 -6.93 12.59
CA LEU A 61 0.83 -7.34 12.30
C LEU A 61 -0.12 -6.15 12.38
N VAL A 62 -0.92 -5.97 11.35
CA VAL A 62 -2.06 -5.05 11.34
C VAL A 62 -3.33 -5.86 11.57
N ARG A 63 -4.13 -5.47 12.55
CA ARG A 63 -5.41 -6.11 12.85
C ARG A 63 -6.56 -5.17 12.50
N LYS A 64 -7.58 -5.77 11.92
CA LYS A 64 -8.84 -5.08 11.67
C LYS A 64 -9.42 -4.55 12.97
N ALA A 65 -9.69 -3.26 13.02
CA ALA A 65 -10.27 -2.55 14.16
C ALA A 65 -11.68 -2.01 13.88
N ALA A 66 -12.09 -1.95 12.61
CA ALA A 66 -13.40 -1.46 12.21
C ALA A 66 -13.94 -2.28 11.02
N ASP A 67 -15.24 -2.29 10.86
CA ASP A 67 -15.87 -2.91 9.70
C ASP A 67 -15.86 -1.99 8.49
N ALA A 68 -15.54 -2.55 7.33
CA ALA A 68 -15.54 -1.82 6.09
C ALA A 68 -16.96 -1.45 5.67
N MET A 69 -17.21 -0.18 5.40
CA MET A 69 -18.51 0.33 4.95
C MET A 69 -18.57 0.41 3.43
N GLY A 70 -19.03 -0.69 2.79
CA GLY A 70 -19.19 -0.71 1.33
C GLY A 70 -17.91 -0.88 0.52
N THR A 71 -16.78 -1.08 1.17
CA THR A 71 -15.47 -1.35 0.57
C THR A 71 -15.05 -2.81 0.79
N ARG A 72 -13.95 -3.22 0.17
CA ARG A 72 -13.33 -4.53 0.38
C ARG A 72 -11.83 -4.39 0.62
N SER A 73 -11.24 -5.37 1.30
CA SER A 73 -9.78 -5.41 1.43
C SER A 73 -9.13 -5.56 0.05
N ASP A 74 -7.92 -5.03 -0.10
CA ASP A 74 -7.14 -5.17 -1.34
C ASP A 74 -6.99 -6.64 -1.73
N PHE A 75 -6.76 -7.48 -0.74
CA PHE A 75 -6.64 -8.93 -0.92
C PHE A 75 -7.92 -9.53 -1.51
N ASP A 76 -9.10 -9.21 -0.95
CA ASP A 76 -10.37 -9.74 -1.44
C ASP A 76 -10.69 -9.26 -2.85
N ILE A 77 -10.40 -7.98 -3.16
CA ILE A 77 -10.59 -7.44 -4.51
C ILE A 77 -9.76 -8.24 -5.51
N LEU A 78 -8.45 -8.41 -5.24
CA LEU A 78 -7.55 -9.15 -6.12
C LEU A 78 -7.96 -10.62 -6.25
N ARG A 79 -8.36 -11.25 -5.15
CA ARG A 79 -8.84 -12.63 -5.14
C ARG A 79 -10.10 -12.80 -6.00
N ILE A 80 -11.09 -11.94 -5.81
CA ILE A 80 -12.32 -11.97 -6.61
C ILE A 80 -12.02 -11.76 -8.09
N LEU A 81 -11.19 -10.76 -8.40
CA LEU A 81 -10.80 -10.45 -9.78
C LEU A 81 -10.09 -11.65 -10.42
N SER A 82 -9.12 -12.26 -9.73
CA SER A 82 -8.39 -13.42 -10.25
C SER A 82 -9.31 -14.61 -10.56
N HIS A 83 -10.31 -14.86 -9.70
CA HIS A 83 -11.28 -15.91 -9.95
C HIS A 83 -12.16 -15.61 -11.19
N GLN A 84 -12.56 -14.36 -11.40
CA GLN A 84 -13.32 -13.99 -12.60
C GLN A 84 -12.47 -14.12 -13.87
N LEU A 85 -11.22 -13.67 -13.83
CA LEU A 85 -10.29 -13.82 -14.95
C LEU A 85 -10.02 -15.29 -15.28
N ALA A 86 -9.82 -16.13 -14.27
CA ALA A 86 -9.63 -17.56 -14.46
C ALA A 86 -10.85 -18.24 -15.14
N ARG A 87 -12.07 -17.82 -14.78
CA ARG A 87 -13.30 -18.31 -15.46
C ARG A 87 -13.36 -17.95 -16.93
N LEU A 88 -12.70 -16.86 -17.32
CA LEU A 88 -12.59 -16.42 -18.70
C LEU A 88 -11.37 -17.02 -19.43
N GLY A 89 -10.58 -17.87 -18.77
CA GLY A 89 -9.33 -18.42 -19.32
C GLY A 89 -8.17 -17.43 -19.38
N LEU A 90 -8.27 -16.31 -18.66
CA LEU A 90 -7.29 -15.21 -18.70
C LEU A 90 -6.32 -15.23 -17.50
N GLY A 91 -5.99 -16.41 -16.98
CA GLY A 91 -5.04 -16.54 -15.88
C GLY A 91 -5.43 -17.60 -14.88
N GLN A 92 -4.77 -17.56 -13.71
CA GLN A 92 -5.02 -18.49 -12.62
C GLN A 92 -5.69 -17.79 -11.44
N ALA A 93 -6.59 -18.49 -10.76
CA ALA A 93 -7.24 -17.99 -9.55
C ALA A 93 -6.26 -17.97 -8.36
N ILE A 94 -6.35 -16.95 -7.53
CA ILE A 94 -5.68 -16.89 -6.23
C ILE A 94 -6.47 -17.77 -5.25
N HIS A 95 -5.86 -18.87 -4.82
CA HIS A 95 -6.49 -19.85 -3.93
C HIS A 95 -6.30 -19.57 -2.45
N MET A 96 -5.40 -18.67 -2.08
CA MET A 96 -5.22 -18.21 -0.71
C MET A 96 -6.53 -17.62 -0.16
N ARG A 97 -6.88 -17.98 1.07
CA ARG A 97 -8.18 -17.60 1.65
C ARG A 97 -8.13 -16.38 2.54
N SER A 98 -6.94 -15.96 2.95
CA SER A 98 -6.74 -14.83 3.86
C SER A 98 -5.39 -14.16 3.62
N ALA A 99 -5.23 -12.94 4.13
CA ALA A 99 -3.95 -12.23 4.15
C ALA A 99 -2.89 -13.01 4.96
N GLU A 100 -3.29 -13.71 6.01
CA GLU A 100 -2.41 -14.60 6.78
C GLU A 100 -1.86 -15.73 5.92
N ALA A 101 -2.72 -16.41 5.15
CA ALA A 101 -2.28 -17.46 4.23
C ALA A 101 -1.33 -16.92 3.15
N ALA A 102 -1.57 -15.69 2.67
CA ALA A 102 -0.64 -15.02 1.75
C ALA A 102 0.71 -14.72 2.42
N PHE A 103 0.71 -14.29 3.68
CA PHE A 103 1.93 -14.04 4.42
C PHE A 103 2.73 -15.32 4.66
N GLU A 104 2.08 -16.45 4.91
CA GLU A 104 2.75 -17.77 5.01
C GLU A 104 3.48 -18.16 3.72
N GLU A 105 2.94 -17.82 2.55
CA GLU A 105 3.64 -18.03 1.29
C GLU A 105 4.83 -17.06 1.13
N ILE A 106 4.67 -15.81 1.55
CA ILE A 106 5.76 -14.82 1.56
C ILE A 106 6.91 -15.31 2.45
N ARG A 107 6.62 -15.80 3.66
CA ARG A 107 7.62 -16.34 4.58
C ARG A 107 8.45 -17.45 3.97
N LYS A 108 7.85 -18.29 3.14
CA LYS A 108 8.53 -19.40 2.48
C LYS A 108 9.32 -18.97 1.24
N ALA A 109 8.79 -18.00 0.50
CA ALA A 109 9.30 -17.66 -0.83
C ALA A 109 10.27 -16.48 -0.81
N VAL A 110 10.14 -15.55 0.15
CA VAL A 110 10.91 -14.30 0.16
C VAL A 110 12.01 -14.36 1.22
N PRO A 111 13.28 -14.32 0.83
CA PRO A 111 14.39 -14.30 1.78
C PRO A 111 14.26 -13.13 2.76
N GLY A 112 14.48 -13.40 4.03
CA GLY A 112 14.38 -12.40 5.10
C GLY A 112 12.99 -12.26 5.73
N TYR A 113 11.97 -12.91 5.18
CA TYR A 113 10.62 -12.91 5.74
C TYR A 113 10.28 -14.17 6.56
N ASP A 114 11.26 -15.05 6.81
CA ASP A 114 11.09 -16.16 7.76
C ASP A 114 11.15 -15.64 9.19
N VAL A 115 10.13 -14.88 9.57
CA VAL A 115 10.00 -14.19 10.86
C VAL A 115 9.17 -15.01 11.85
N ASN A 116 9.34 -14.75 13.15
CA ASN A 116 8.61 -15.43 14.21
C ASN A 116 7.15 -14.96 14.26
N GLN A 117 6.25 -15.75 13.67
CA GLN A 117 4.83 -15.45 13.65
C GLN A 117 4.20 -15.35 15.05
N ALA A 118 4.65 -16.15 16.01
CA ALA A 118 4.12 -16.10 17.37
C ALA A 118 4.37 -14.74 18.03
N ASN A 119 5.53 -14.13 17.78
CA ASN A 119 5.82 -12.79 18.27
C ASN A 119 4.93 -11.74 17.58
N LEU A 120 4.70 -11.84 16.26
CA LEU A 120 3.78 -10.94 15.56
C LEU A 120 2.36 -11.03 16.11
N LEU A 121 1.88 -12.23 16.42
CA LEU A 121 0.55 -12.46 17.00
C LEU A 121 0.37 -11.85 18.39
N THR A 122 1.45 -11.72 19.15
CA THR A 122 1.45 -11.06 20.48
C THR A 122 1.65 -9.54 20.40
N GLY A 123 1.76 -8.98 19.21
CA GLY A 123 1.94 -7.54 18.98
C GLY A 123 3.40 -7.10 18.92
N GLY A 124 4.34 -8.04 18.83
CA GLY A 124 5.75 -7.76 18.59
C GLY A 124 6.05 -7.36 17.15
N ALA A 125 7.26 -6.89 16.91
CA ALA A 125 7.83 -6.64 15.60
C ALA A 125 8.98 -7.61 15.35
N GLU A 126 9.15 -8.03 14.11
CA GLU A 126 10.22 -8.93 13.69
C GLU A 126 11.07 -8.28 12.60
N GLN A 127 12.38 -8.34 12.76
CA GLN A 127 13.32 -7.78 11.81
C GLN A 127 13.47 -8.68 10.59
N THR A 128 13.31 -8.12 9.39
CA THR A 128 13.68 -8.81 8.15
C THR A 128 15.20 -8.76 7.93
N ILE A 129 15.79 -9.88 7.55
CA ILE A 129 17.24 -9.95 7.33
C ILE A 129 17.70 -9.09 6.15
N SER A 130 16.82 -8.84 5.19
CA SER A 130 17.15 -8.09 3.98
C SER A 130 17.27 -6.57 4.17
N ALA A 131 16.88 -6.05 5.33
CA ALA A 131 16.99 -4.61 5.61
C ALA A 131 18.43 -4.12 5.75
N ILE A 132 19.39 -5.04 5.99
CA ILE A 132 20.79 -4.67 6.15
C ILE A 132 21.62 -5.58 5.25
N SER A 133 21.88 -5.13 4.02
CA SER A 133 23.01 -5.68 3.26
C SER A 133 24.28 -5.29 4.00
N PRO A 134 25.10 -6.25 4.48
CA PRO A 134 26.36 -5.95 5.15
C PRO A 134 27.38 -5.23 4.23
N ASN A 135 27.12 -5.24 2.94
CA ASN A 135 28.01 -4.69 1.93
C ASN A 135 27.42 -3.46 1.25
N GLY A 136 27.42 -2.39 2.01
CA GLY A 136 27.35 -1.08 1.40
C GLY A 136 25.92 -0.64 1.11
N HIS A 137 25.46 0.15 2.04
CA HIS A 137 24.78 1.35 1.61
C HIS A 137 25.68 1.97 0.53
N ARG A 138 25.32 1.82 -0.73
CA ARG A 138 25.66 2.91 -1.64
C ARG A 138 25.00 4.11 -0.98
N ALA A 139 25.82 4.97 -0.41
CA ALA A 139 25.39 6.32 -0.15
C ALA A 139 24.86 6.78 -1.51
N TYR A 140 23.54 6.74 -1.68
CA TYR A 140 22.94 7.50 -2.75
C TYR A 140 23.40 8.92 -2.40
N ASP A 141 24.18 9.52 -3.26
CA ASP A 141 24.44 10.95 -3.22
C ASP A 141 23.05 11.58 -3.30
N VAL A 142 22.48 11.84 -2.14
CA VAL A 142 21.23 12.57 -2.06
C VAL A 142 21.59 13.96 -2.52
N PRO A 143 21.11 14.41 -3.68
CA PRO A 143 21.42 15.74 -4.15
C PRO A 143 21.17 16.72 -3.01
N ALA A 144 22.09 17.68 -2.80
CA ALA A 144 21.93 18.73 -1.80
C ALA A 144 20.68 19.54 -2.17
N GLY A 145 19.55 19.04 -1.79
CA GLY A 145 18.22 19.57 -2.01
C GLY A 145 17.26 18.81 -1.13
N SER A 146 16.35 19.48 -0.56
CA SER A 146 15.41 18.97 0.43
C SER A 146 14.71 17.70 -0.06
N ILE A 147 14.88 16.61 0.68
CA ILE A 147 14.07 15.38 0.52
C ILE A 147 12.59 15.68 0.79
N PHE A 148 12.31 16.77 1.47
CA PHE A 148 10.96 17.21 1.77
C PHE A 148 10.56 18.34 0.84
N SER A 149 9.48 18.17 0.11
CA SER A 149 8.82 19.29 -0.56
C SER A 149 8.38 20.29 0.49
N ALA A 150 8.74 21.57 0.32
CA ALA A 150 8.26 22.65 1.20
C ALA A 150 6.73 22.82 1.19
N ARG A 151 6.03 22.11 0.32
CA ARG A 151 4.58 22.13 0.16
C ARG A 151 3.86 20.98 0.85
N ASP A 152 4.58 19.91 1.24
CA ASP A 152 4.00 18.77 1.95
C ASP A 152 4.47 18.77 3.40
N THR A 153 3.53 18.55 4.31
CA THR A 153 3.77 18.35 5.73
C THR A 153 3.61 16.85 6.07
N LEU A 154 4.03 16.44 7.27
CA LEU A 154 3.76 15.08 7.78
C LEU A 154 2.25 14.76 7.81
N PHE A 155 1.40 15.78 7.97
CA PHE A 155 -0.05 15.60 8.02
C PHE A 155 -0.70 15.51 6.64
N THR A 156 -0.06 16.03 5.60
CA THR A 156 -0.57 16.06 4.23
C THR A 156 0.19 15.14 3.28
N SER A 157 1.25 14.49 3.75
CA SER A 157 1.95 13.44 3.02
C SER A 157 1.16 12.14 3.03
N GLY A 158 1.23 11.37 1.97
CA GLY A 158 0.48 10.12 1.83
C GLY A 158 -1.01 10.32 1.56
N THR A 159 -1.70 9.23 1.25
CA THR A 159 -3.08 9.27 0.77
C THR A 159 -4.05 9.71 1.86
N LEU A 160 -3.98 9.08 3.03
CA LEU A 160 -4.90 9.40 4.12
C LEU A 160 -4.75 10.83 4.61
N GLY A 161 -3.52 11.28 4.87
CA GLY A 161 -3.25 12.64 5.31
C GLY A 161 -3.70 13.69 4.29
N ARG A 162 -3.44 13.43 3.01
CA ARG A 162 -3.74 14.37 1.91
C ARG A 162 -5.24 14.58 1.68
N TYR A 163 -6.05 13.55 1.85
CA TYR A 163 -7.49 13.61 1.56
C TYR A 163 -8.37 13.67 2.81
N CYS A 164 -7.80 13.62 4.00
CA CYS A 164 -8.52 13.82 5.25
C CYS A 164 -8.63 15.32 5.55
N THR A 165 -9.85 15.85 5.55
CA THR A 165 -10.10 17.28 5.81
C THR A 165 -9.62 17.72 7.19
N MET A 166 -9.77 16.88 8.21
CA MET A 166 -9.29 17.18 9.56
C MET A 166 -7.77 17.31 9.62
N LEU A 167 -7.02 16.40 8.98
CA LEU A 167 -5.57 16.47 8.96
C LEU A 167 -5.05 17.65 8.13
N ASN A 168 -5.75 18.03 7.09
CA ASN A 168 -5.41 19.18 6.28
C ASN A 168 -5.61 20.53 7.00
N SER A 169 -6.48 20.60 8.01
CA SER A 169 -6.68 21.81 8.80
C SER A 169 -5.61 22.05 9.88
N VAL A 170 -4.86 21.02 10.27
CA VAL A 170 -3.82 21.15 11.31
C VAL A 170 -2.71 22.16 10.96
N PRO A 171 -2.16 22.21 9.72
CA PRO A 171 -1.16 23.21 9.38
C PRO A 171 -1.65 24.66 9.41
N GLU A 172 -2.95 24.88 9.23
CA GLU A 172 -3.56 26.22 9.28
C GLU A 172 -3.72 26.73 10.71
N ALA A 173 -4.00 25.81 11.66
CA ALA A 173 -4.11 26.13 13.08
C ALA A 173 -2.75 26.41 13.74
N ALA A 174 -1.64 26.02 13.13
CA ALA A 174 -0.29 26.20 13.65
C ALA A 174 0.42 27.50 13.19
N LYS A 175 -0.27 28.35 12.39
CA LYS A 175 0.18 29.68 11.97
C LYS A 175 -0.40 30.74 12.88
#